data_11eafc54ea5a9854a98d0d5b71be5996
#
_entry.id   11eafc54ea5a9854a98d0d5b71be5996
#
_cell.length_a   1.000
_cell.length_b   1.000
_cell.length_c   1.000
_cell.angle_alpha   90.00
_cell.angle_beta   90.00
_cell.angle_gamma   90.00
#
_symmetry.space_group_name_H-M   'P 1'
#
loop_
_entity.id
_entity.type
_entity.pdbx_description
1 polymer ?
#
loop_
_entity_poly.entity_id
_entity_poly.type
_entity_poly.pdbx_seq_one_letter_code
_entity_poly.pdbx_strand_id
1 'polypeptide(L)'
;PSAEATPADRADNAPTPTASAAFVSQALPYDPRVPAARELAAAQRQIARLRLSTPAGDNAIESLLAARALAPRDPALPRLEAALIAAFGAQIDKALDDDDNANAVALWQRAQRYVEQADLKESESWTTLVDARATAVERRLANAASRRSARELKRATDEIAIYGLDEARFADAIRSARVALLPRPGARLEGGGPAMRLVTTPSEARPGLAAMETEVTRGDFLAFVQATGRPVSRCRGGFLERRTWSDPGFAQTTRDPAVCVTAADADAYAQWRGQRDGVRYRLPTAGEWSQLSQGAAGDCAGTRLNCDRREGTVPVGDGKASSLGLVDIGGNVREWLAGGRQTAGAGWRTNAAQARAGATQAASDERGQDDLGFRLVREVSLDELLDASPRRPR
;
A
#
# COMPACT_ATOMS: atom_id res chain seq x y z
N PRO A 1 -15.47 -28.13 -115.78
CA PRO A 1 -16.52 -27.73 -116.72
C PRO A 1 -17.75 -27.33 -115.99
N SER A 2 -18.13 -26.22 -116.45
CA SER A 2 -19.51 -25.81 -116.75
C SER A 2 -20.53 -25.67 -115.63
N ALA A 3 -21.24 -24.68 -115.48
CA ALA A 3 -21.84 -23.61 -116.18
C ALA A 3 -22.85 -23.03 -115.20
N GLU A 4 -22.90 -21.76 -115.09
CA GLU A 4 -23.98 -20.86 -115.47
C GLU A 4 -25.39 -21.26 -115.00
N ALA A 5 -25.97 -20.36 -114.18
CA ALA A 5 -27.12 -19.56 -114.60
C ALA A 5 -27.65 -18.66 -113.44
N THR A 6 -27.66 -17.36 -113.67
CA THR A 6 -28.61 -16.38 -113.06
C THR A 6 -29.95 -16.45 -113.92
N PRO A 7 -31.03 -15.73 -113.60
CA PRO A 7 -31.38 -14.76 -112.54
C PRO A 7 -32.83 -14.85 -111.99
N ALA A 8 -33.19 -13.86 -111.29
CA ALA A 8 -34.52 -13.17 -111.25
C ALA A 8 -35.20 -13.12 -109.86
N ASP A 9 -35.25 -11.91 -109.39
CA ASP A 9 -36.41 -11.17 -108.87
C ASP A 9 -37.45 -11.89 -108.01
N ARG A 10 -37.52 -11.41 -106.78
CA ARG A 10 -38.81 -10.91 -106.23
C ARG A 10 -38.55 -10.03 -105.01
N ALA A 11 -39.05 -8.86 -105.17
CA ALA A 11 -39.14 -7.83 -104.11
C ALA A 11 -40.14 -8.24 -102.99
N ASP A 12 -39.96 -7.51 -101.98
CA ASP A 12 -40.88 -7.09 -100.93
C ASP A 12 -41.04 -7.82 -99.65
N ASN A 13 -40.91 -6.94 -98.66
CA ASN A 13 -41.39 -6.89 -97.30
C ASN A 13 -40.29 -7.12 -96.22
N ALA A 14 -39.57 -6.03 -95.94
CA ALA A 14 -38.93 -5.82 -94.67
C ALA A 14 -39.97 -5.27 -93.66
N PRO A 15 -40.18 -5.90 -92.49
CA PRO A 15 -40.93 -5.25 -91.41
C PRO A 15 -40.04 -4.20 -90.77
N THR A 16 -40.55 -3.01 -90.63
CA THR A 16 -40.07 -1.86 -89.90
C THR A 16 -39.61 -2.28 -88.51
N PRO A 17 -38.40 -1.82 -88.01
CA PRO A 17 -38.00 -2.07 -86.62
C PRO A 17 -38.91 -1.26 -85.71
N THR A 18 -39.72 -1.96 -84.92
CA THR A 18 -40.45 -1.42 -83.80
C THR A 18 -39.40 -0.85 -82.82
N ALA A 19 -39.52 0.42 -82.45
CA ALA A 19 -38.72 1.12 -81.48
C ALA A 19 -38.62 0.30 -80.20
N SER A 20 -37.39 -0.17 -79.91
CA SER A 20 -37.04 -0.73 -78.62
C SER A 20 -37.20 0.37 -77.58
N ALA A 21 -38.21 0.27 -76.75
CA ALA A 21 -38.36 1.12 -75.57
C ALA A 21 -37.12 0.99 -74.71
N ALA A 22 -36.29 2.02 -74.75
CA ALA A 22 -35.19 2.18 -73.79
C ALA A 22 -35.79 2.20 -72.39
N PHE A 23 -35.65 1.10 -71.67
CA PHE A 23 -35.85 1.09 -70.24
C PHE A 23 -34.79 2.07 -69.62
N VAL A 24 -35.21 3.32 -69.47
CA VAL A 24 -34.51 4.26 -68.55
C VAL A 24 -34.82 3.72 -67.16
N SER A 25 -33.86 2.95 -66.63
CA SER A 25 -33.83 2.63 -65.22
C SER A 25 -33.69 3.96 -64.47
N GLN A 26 -34.80 4.52 -64.04
CA GLN A 26 -34.80 5.60 -63.07
C GLN A 26 -34.25 4.98 -61.80
N ALA A 27 -32.95 5.18 -61.53
CA ALA A 27 -32.38 4.90 -60.23
C ALA A 27 -33.22 5.69 -59.22
N LEU A 28 -33.88 4.96 -58.33
CA LEU A 28 -34.63 5.55 -57.25
C LEU A 28 -33.65 6.51 -56.52
N PRO A 29 -34.07 7.71 -56.12
CA PRO A 29 -33.22 8.65 -55.44
C PRO A 29 -32.61 7.97 -54.20
N TYR A 30 -31.30 8.07 -54.03
CA TYR A 30 -30.62 7.53 -52.90
C TYR A 30 -31.14 8.17 -51.60
N ASP A 31 -31.78 7.38 -50.73
CA ASP A 31 -32.22 7.82 -49.42
C ASP A 31 -31.20 7.34 -48.36
N PRO A 32 -30.39 8.21 -47.79
CA PRO A 32 -29.37 7.84 -46.80
C PRO A 32 -29.98 7.24 -45.52
N ARG A 33 -31.26 7.41 -45.26
CA ARG A 33 -31.94 6.83 -44.10
C ARG A 33 -32.03 5.29 -44.18
N VAL A 34 -32.11 4.71 -45.37
CA VAL A 34 -32.17 3.24 -45.52
C VAL A 34 -30.88 2.55 -45.11
N PRO A 35 -29.69 2.96 -45.57
CA PRO A 35 -28.43 2.40 -45.05
C PRO A 35 -28.20 2.76 -43.59
N ALA A 36 -28.59 3.97 -43.12
CA ALA A 36 -28.49 4.35 -41.71
C ALA A 36 -29.30 3.41 -40.80
N ALA A 37 -30.55 3.10 -41.15
CA ALA A 37 -31.41 2.17 -40.41
C ALA A 37 -30.78 0.75 -40.33
N ARG A 38 -30.07 0.32 -41.39
CA ARG A 38 -29.37 -0.96 -41.43
C ARG A 38 -28.22 -0.98 -40.46
N GLU A 39 -27.43 0.09 -40.41
CA GLU A 39 -26.29 0.24 -39.45
C GLU A 39 -26.76 0.34 -37.99
N LEU A 40 -27.86 1.08 -37.73
CA LEU A 40 -28.46 1.15 -36.38
C LEU A 40 -28.94 -0.23 -35.89
N ALA A 41 -29.58 -1.01 -36.77
CA ALA A 41 -30.00 -2.37 -36.47
C ALA A 41 -28.78 -3.32 -36.24
N ALA A 42 -27.68 -3.12 -36.99
CA ALA A 42 -26.44 -3.84 -36.77
C ALA A 42 -25.85 -3.47 -35.41
N ALA A 43 -25.70 -2.19 -35.09
CA ALA A 43 -25.18 -1.71 -33.81
C ALA A 43 -25.95 -2.29 -32.61
N GLN A 44 -27.30 -2.29 -32.68
CA GLN A 44 -28.15 -2.85 -31.64
C GLN A 44 -27.82 -4.35 -31.39
N ARG A 45 -27.69 -5.15 -32.46
CA ARG A 45 -27.32 -6.58 -32.33
C ARG A 45 -25.91 -6.78 -31.81
N GLN A 46 -24.97 -5.95 -32.22
CA GLN A 46 -23.57 -6.01 -31.81
C GLN A 46 -23.41 -5.63 -30.32
N ILE A 47 -24.10 -4.59 -29.86
CA ILE A 47 -24.14 -4.23 -28.42
C ILE A 47 -24.68 -5.41 -27.60
N ALA A 48 -25.81 -6.01 -28.03
CA ALA A 48 -26.38 -7.15 -27.32
C ALA A 48 -25.48 -8.38 -27.28
N ARG A 49 -24.56 -8.52 -28.26
CA ARG A 49 -23.56 -9.59 -28.32
C ARG A 49 -22.21 -9.20 -27.74
N LEU A 50 -22.08 -8.02 -27.13
CA LEU A 50 -20.85 -7.45 -26.60
C LEU A 50 -19.71 -7.31 -27.64
N ARG A 51 -20.06 -7.19 -28.91
CA ARG A 51 -19.15 -6.84 -30.00
C ARG A 51 -19.01 -5.31 -30.06
N LEU A 52 -18.43 -4.73 -29.00
CA LEU A 52 -18.46 -3.27 -28.84
C LEU A 52 -17.47 -2.58 -29.78
N SER A 53 -16.25 -3.11 -29.91
CA SER A 53 -15.16 -2.52 -30.71
C SER A 53 -14.39 -3.57 -31.53
N THR A 54 -14.75 -4.83 -31.44
CA THR A 54 -14.12 -5.98 -32.11
C THR A 54 -15.18 -7.01 -32.47
N PRO A 55 -15.00 -7.81 -33.55
CA PRO A 55 -13.89 -7.71 -34.51
C PRO A 55 -14.02 -6.50 -35.43
N ALA A 56 -12.97 -6.13 -36.16
CA ALA A 56 -13.02 -5.09 -37.19
C ALA A 56 -14.02 -5.47 -38.28
N GLY A 57 -14.81 -4.49 -38.74
CA GLY A 57 -15.86 -4.69 -39.73
C GLY A 57 -17.20 -5.25 -39.19
N ASP A 58 -17.25 -5.68 -37.93
CA ASP A 58 -18.49 -6.20 -37.30
C ASP A 58 -18.52 -5.83 -35.79
N ASN A 59 -18.59 -4.53 -35.51
CA ASN A 59 -18.69 -4.03 -34.14
C ASN A 59 -19.53 -2.75 -34.04
N ALA A 60 -20.05 -2.49 -32.85
CA ALA A 60 -21.00 -1.45 -32.57
C ALA A 60 -20.44 -0.03 -32.79
N ILE A 61 -19.16 0.21 -32.52
CA ILE A 61 -18.52 1.52 -32.77
C ILE A 61 -18.58 1.85 -34.25
N GLU A 62 -18.14 0.95 -35.11
CA GLU A 62 -18.11 1.18 -36.55
C GLU A 62 -19.51 1.40 -37.13
N SER A 63 -20.48 0.58 -36.73
CA SER A 63 -21.86 0.71 -37.17
C SER A 63 -22.52 2.02 -36.71
N LEU A 64 -22.26 2.48 -35.46
CA LEU A 64 -22.81 3.76 -34.99
C LEU A 64 -22.14 4.96 -35.66
N LEU A 65 -20.85 4.93 -35.91
CA LEU A 65 -20.14 5.99 -36.64
C LEU A 65 -20.63 6.08 -38.08
N ALA A 66 -20.85 4.93 -38.76
CA ALA A 66 -21.43 4.88 -40.09
C ALA A 66 -22.88 5.42 -40.12
N ALA A 67 -23.73 5.01 -39.16
CA ALA A 67 -25.10 5.52 -39.05
C ALA A 67 -25.11 7.05 -38.80
N ARG A 68 -24.25 7.55 -37.92
CA ARG A 68 -24.14 8.99 -37.63
C ARG A 68 -23.69 9.79 -38.87
N ALA A 69 -22.76 9.25 -39.66
CA ALA A 69 -22.32 9.88 -40.89
C ALA A 69 -23.43 9.97 -41.94
N LEU A 70 -24.32 8.97 -42.03
CA LEU A 70 -25.42 8.88 -42.96
C LEU A 70 -26.67 9.69 -42.53
N ALA A 71 -26.98 9.66 -41.23
CA ALA A 71 -28.17 10.31 -40.69
C ALA A 71 -27.88 10.87 -39.26
N PRO A 72 -27.14 11.98 -39.15
CA PRO A 72 -26.66 12.51 -37.86
C PRO A 72 -27.75 12.95 -36.89
N ARG A 73 -28.97 13.12 -37.36
CA ARG A 73 -30.16 13.51 -36.58
C ARG A 73 -31.17 12.37 -36.36
N ASP A 74 -30.75 11.13 -36.63
CA ASP A 74 -31.63 9.98 -36.41
C ASP A 74 -31.96 9.86 -34.91
N PRO A 75 -33.23 9.77 -34.51
CA PRO A 75 -33.67 9.73 -33.12
C PRO A 75 -33.23 8.46 -32.37
N ALA A 76 -32.82 7.40 -33.07
CA ALA A 76 -32.30 6.18 -32.44
C ALA A 76 -30.82 6.30 -32.00
N LEU A 77 -30.05 7.23 -32.59
CA LEU A 77 -28.62 7.40 -32.25
C LEU A 77 -28.39 7.64 -30.77
N PRO A 78 -28.98 8.65 -30.11
CA PRO A 78 -28.66 8.92 -28.71
C PRO A 78 -28.91 7.72 -27.79
N ARG A 79 -29.98 6.96 -28.07
CA ARG A 79 -30.32 5.76 -27.29
C ARG A 79 -29.29 4.64 -27.47
N LEU A 80 -28.83 4.39 -28.69
CA LEU A 80 -27.87 3.32 -28.98
C LEU A 80 -26.46 3.71 -28.52
N GLU A 81 -26.08 4.97 -28.64
CA GLU A 81 -24.85 5.53 -28.12
C GLU A 81 -24.77 5.40 -26.59
N ALA A 82 -25.85 5.75 -25.89
CA ALA A 82 -25.96 5.53 -24.45
C ALA A 82 -25.84 4.03 -24.06
N ALA A 83 -26.50 3.15 -24.85
CA ALA A 83 -26.42 1.71 -24.65
C ALA A 83 -24.99 1.17 -24.87
N LEU A 84 -24.27 1.67 -25.88
CA LEU A 84 -22.85 1.32 -26.11
C LEU A 84 -21.96 1.77 -24.94
N ILE A 85 -22.11 3.03 -24.49
CA ILE A 85 -21.35 3.58 -23.35
C ILE A 85 -21.62 2.76 -22.09
N ALA A 86 -22.87 2.42 -21.80
CA ALA A 86 -23.24 1.58 -20.66
C ALA A 86 -22.65 0.16 -20.78
N ALA A 87 -22.64 -0.43 -21.98
CA ALA A 87 -22.04 -1.74 -22.21
C ALA A 87 -20.50 -1.74 -21.99
N PHE A 88 -19.82 -0.69 -22.43
CA PHE A 88 -18.39 -0.51 -22.08
C PHE A 88 -18.20 -0.43 -20.56
N GLY A 89 -19.02 0.36 -19.86
CA GLY A 89 -18.99 0.44 -18.40
C GLY A 89 -19.09 -0.93 -17.74
N ALA A 90 -20.06 -1.73 -18.14
CA ALA A 90 -20.25 -3.08 -17.58
C ALA A 90 -19.08 -4.04 -17.88
N GLN A 91 -18.48 -3.97 -19.09
CA GLN A 91 -17.32 -4.80 -19.43
C GLN A 91 -16.06 -4.37 -18.66
N ILE A 92 -15.89 -3.08 -18.41
CA ILE A 92 -14.81 -2.55 -17.58
C ILE A 92 -14.96 -3.02 -16.14
N ASP A 93 -16.18 -2.97 -15.57
CA ASP A 93 -16.42 -3.48 -14.22
C ASP A 93 -16.10 -4.96 -14.11
N LYS A 94 -16.51 -5.75 -15.12
CA LYS A 94 -16.18 -7.17 -15.16
C LYS A 94 -14.67 -7.41 -15.23
N ALA A 95 -13.95 -6.70 -16.08
CA ALA A 95 -12.50 -6.81 -16.18
C ALA A 95 -11.80 -6.48 -14.85
N LEU A 96 -12.27 -5.44 -14.16
CA LEU A 96 -11.76 -5.07 -12.83
C LEU A 96 -12.10 -6.12 -11.76
N ASP A 97 -13.26 -6.74 -11.82
CA ASP A 97 -13.64 -7.81 -10.88
C ASP A 97 -12.81 -9.06 -11.09
N ASP A 98 -12.39 -9.33 -12.34
CA ASP A 98 -11.49 -10.41 -12.73
C ASP A 98 -10.00 -10.04 -12.50
N ASP A 99 -9.67 -8.89 -11.89
CA ASP A 99 -8.31 -8.32 -11.70
C ASP A 99 -7.54 -8.12 -13.04
N ASP A 100 -8.24 -8.04 -14.18
CA ASP A 100 -7.68 -7.81 -15.51
C ASP A 100 -7.61 -6.29 -15.83
N ASN A 101 -6.70 -5.61 -15.13
CA ASN A 101 -6.51 -4.16 -15.29
C ASN A 101 -6.09 -3.79 -16.73
N ALA A 102 -5.35 -4.64 -17.43
CA ALA A 102 -4.91 -4.37 -18.80
C ALA A 102 -6.11 -4.29 -19.76
N ASN A 103 -7.05 -5.20 -19.64
CA ASN A 103 -8.28 -5.19 -20.42
C ASN A 103 -9.19 -4.01 -20.03
N ALA A 104 -9.29 -3.69 -18.73
CA ALA A 104 -10.06 -2.53 -18.28
C ALA A 104 -9.53 -1.22 -18.91
N VAL A 105 -8.19 -1.02 -18.91
CA VAL A 105 -7.53 0.11 -19.59
C VAL A 105 -7.87 0.13 -21.09
N ALA A 106 -7.74 -1.01 -21.76
CA ALA A 106 -7.99 -1.11 -23.19
C ALA A 106 -9.46 -0.79 -23.55
N LEU A 107 -10.41 -1.28 -22.76
CA LEU A 107 -11.85 -0.98 -22.92
C LEU A 107 -12.15 0.49 -22.68
N TRP A 108 -11.59 1.08 -21.61
CA TRP A 108 -11.77 2.49 -21.32
C TRP A 108 -11.23 3.39 -22.44
N GLN A 109 -10.03 3.13 -22.92
CA GLN A 109 -9.44 3.86 -24.03
C GLN A 109 -10.25 3.76 -25.34
N ARG A 110 -10.87 2.59 -25.60
CA ARG A 110 -11.75 2.42 -26.76
C ARG A 110 -13.04 3.22 -26.61
N ALA A 111 -13.62 3.23 -25.42
CA ALA A 111 -14.81 4.04 -25.12
C ALA A 111 -14.49 5.55 -25.26
N GLN A 112 -13.36 6.02 -24.72
CA GLN A 112 -12.92 7.41 -24.85
C GLN A 112 -12.73 7.83 -26.32
N ARG A 113 -12.05 7.01 -27.12
CA ARG A 113 -11.87 7.29 -28.55
C ARG A 113 -13.19 7.37 -29.30
N TYR A 114 -14.12 6.47 -29.00
CA TYR A 114 -15.47 6.54 -29.61
C TYR A 114 -16.19 7.83 -29.23
N VAL A 115 -16.23 8.18 -27.95
CA VAL A 115 -16.87 9.40 -27.44
C VAL A 115 -16.26 10.66 -28.08
N GLU A 116 -14.96 10.65 -28.29
CA GLU A 116 -14.24 11.74 -28.95
C GLU A 116 -14.58 11.83 -30.46
N GLN A 117 -14.57 10.70 -31.16
CA GLN A 117 -14.92 10.65 -32.59
C GLN A 117 -16.38 10.99 -32.85
N ALA A 118 -17.27 10.64 -31.93
CA ALA A 118 -18.71 10.91 -32.05
C ALA A 118 -19.14 12.26 -31.43
N ASP A 119 -18.19 13.05 -30.88
CA ASP A 119 -18.46 14.32 -30.20
C ASP A 119 -19.49 14.19 -29.05
N LEU A 120 -19.28 13.20 -28.20
CA LEU A 120 -20.18 12.83 -27.09
C LEU A 120 -19.62 13.15 -25.70
N LYS A 121 -18.53 13.94 -25.59
CA LYS A 121 -17.89 14.27 -24.30
C LYS A 121 -18.85 14.94 -23.32
N GLU A 122 -19.75 15.76 -23.81
CA GLU A 122 -20.76 16.46 -23.01
C GLU A 122 -22.11 15.72 -22.97
N SER A 123 -22.18 14.49 -23.50
CA SER A 123 -23.43 13.72 -23.45
C SER A 123 -23.75 13.27 -22.03
N GLU A 124 -25.03 13.26 -21.67
CA GLU A 124 -25.48 12.81 -20.35
C GLU A 124 -25.03 11.38 -20.04
N SER A 125 -25.03 10.49 -21.04
CA SER A 125 -24.58 9.10 -20.85
C SER A 125 -23.09 8.99 -20.50
N TRP A 126 -22.22 9.82 -21.10
CA TRP A 126 -20.81 9.81 -20.84
C TRP A 126 -20.47 10.47 -19.50
N THR A 127 -21.01 11.66 -19.23
CA THR A 127 -20.80 12.37 -17.96
C THR A 127 -21.32 11.54 -16.79
N THR A 128 -22.50 10.92 -16.90
CA THR A 128 -23.02 10.00 -15.89
C THR A 128 -22.08 8.80 -15.65
N LEU A 129 -21.50 8.22 -16.71
CA LEU A 129 -20.54 7.12 -16.56
C LEU A 129 -19.30 7.57 -15.80
N VAL A 130 -18.70 8.72 -16.17
CA VAL A 130 -17.50 9.27 -15.51
C VAL A 130 -17.78 9.58 -14.04
N ASP A 131 -18.90 10.23 -13.74
CA ASP A 131 -19.28 10.56 -12.35
C ASP A 131 -19.55 9.30 -11.51
N ALA A 132 -20.18 8.29 -12.10
CA ALA A 132 -20.37 7.00 -11.42
C ALA A 132 -19.02 6.33 -11.08
N ARG A 133 -18.00 6.44 -11.96
CA ARG A 133 -16.65 5.92 -11.68
C ARG A 133 -15.98 6.69 -10.55
N ALA A 134 -16.03 8.02 -10.57
CA ALA A 134 -15.49 8.84 -9.48
C ALA A 134 -16.16 8.50 -8.13
N THR A 135 -17.48 8.38 -8.10
CA THR A 135 -18.24 7.98 -6.90
C THR A 135 -17.87 6.57 -6.42
N ALA A 136 -17.64 5.62 -7.35
CA ALA A 136 -17.20 4.28 -7.00
C ALA A 136 -15.81 4.28 -6.34
N VAL A 137 -14.88 5.09 -6.84
CA VAL A 137 -13.55 5.29 -6.25
C VAL A 137 -13.66 5.87 -4.84
N GLU A 138 -14.46 6.93 -4.64
CA GLU A 138 -14.70 7.53 -3.31
C GLU A 138 -15.20 6.48 -2.30
N ARG A 139 -16.18 5.68 -2.71
CA ARG A 139 -16.72 4.61 -1.88
C ARG A 139 -15.66 3.54 -1.54
N ARG A 140 -14.80 3.15 -2.49
CA ARG A 140 -13.71 2.20 -2.26
C ARG A 140 -12.67 2.76 -1.28
N LEU A 141 -12.30 4.03 -1.40
CA LEU A 141 -11.38 4.68 -0.47
C LEU A 141 -11.98 4.74 0.95
N ALA A 142 -13.27 5.04 1.08
CA ALA A 142 -13.97 4.98 2.36
C ALA A 142 -13.98 3.55 2.95
N ASN A 143 -14.22 2.53 2.11
CA ASN A 143 -14.15 1.13 2.52
C ASN A 143 -12.71 0.73 2.90
N ALA A 144 -11.71 1.20 2.16
CA ALA A 144 -10.30 0.97 2.50
C ALA A 144 -9.96 1.50 3.89
N ALA A 145 -10.42 2.71 4.22
CA ALA A 145 -10.23 3.31 5.54
C ALA A 145 -10.99 2.55 6.65
N SER A 146 -12.31 2.36 6.48
CA SER A 146 -13.17 1.78 7.52
C SER A 146 -12.88 0.31 7.81
N ARG A 147 -12.60 -0.48 6.77
CA ARG A 147 -12.31 -1.92 6.86
C ARG A 147 -10.82 -2.25 6.95
N ARG A 148 -9.96 -1.24 6.92
CA ARG A 148 -8.50 -1.39 6.90
C ARG A 148 -8.04 -2.34 5.77
N SER A 149 -8.53 -2.11 4.56
CA SER A 149 -8.33 -2.99 3.41
C SER A 149 -7.32 -2.42 2.42
N ALA A 150 -6.11 -2.95 2.41
CA ALA A 150 -5.09 -2.61 1.42
C ALA A 150 -5.53 -2.97 -0.02
N ARG A 151 -6.35 -4.02 -0.18
CA ARG A 151 -6.92 -4.41 -1.48
C ARG A 151 -7.85 -3.32 -2.04
N GLU A 152 -8.74 -2.78 -1.21
CA GLU A 152 -9.65 -1.70 -1.62
C GLU A 152 -8.87 -0.42 -1.95
N LEU A 153 -7.84 -0.08 -1.18
CA LEU A 153 -6.98 1.07 -1.48
C LEU A 153 -6.27 0.88 -2.82
N LYS A 154 -5.63 -0.28 -3.03
CA LYS A 154 -4.95 -0.58 -4.29
C LYS A 154 -5.91 -0.49 -5.47
N ARG A 155 -7.10 -1.10 -5.38
CA ARG A 155 -8.10 -1.06 -6.43
C ARG A 155 -8.57 0.36 -6.73
N ALA A 156 -8.82 1.19 -5.71
CA ALA A 156 -9.20 2.59 -5.90
C ALA A 156 -8.12 3.39 -6.63
N THR A 157 -6.85 3.22 -6.25
CA THR A 157 -5.73 3.91 -6.92
C THR A 157 -5.50 3.42 -8.35
N ASP A 158 -5.70 2.13 -8.62
CA ASP A 158 -5.66 1.59 -9.98
C ASP A 158 -6.79 2.17 -10.83
N GLU A 159 -8.02 2.27 -10.31
CA GLU A 159 -9.17 2.84 -11.00
C GLU A 159 -8.98 4.34 -11.33
N ILE A 160 -8.42 5.13 -10.42
CA ILE A 160 -8.06 6.54 -10.68
C ILE A 160 -7.16 6.64 -11.91
N ALA A 161 -6.12 5.81 -11.98
CA ALA A 161 -5.19 5.79 -13.10
C ALA A 161 -5.84 5.28 -14.40
N ILE A 162 -6.68 4.24 -14.35
CA ILE A 162 -7.37 3.64 -15.49
C ILE A 162 -8.31 4.66 -16.14
N TYR A 163 -9.09 5.36 -15.32
CA TYR A 163 -10.09 6.32 -15.80
C TYR A 163 -9.50 7.70 -16.10
N GLY A 164 -8.23 7.95 -15.73
CA GLY A 164 -7.60 9.27 -15.88
C GLY A 164 -8.27 10.34 -15.04
N LEU A 165 -8.76 9.96 -13.84
CA LEU A 165 -9.36 10.90 -12.91
C LEU A 165 -8.28 11.78 -12.26
N ASP A 166 -8.65 13.00 -11.90
CA ASP A 166 -7.76 13.90 -11.18
C ASP A 166 -7.41 13.34 -9.80
N GLU A 167 -6.18 12.88 -9.63
CA GLU A 167 -5.68 12.31 -8.37
C GLU A 167 -5.78 13.32 -7.21
N ALA A 168 -5.63 14.63 -7.48
CA ALA A 168 -5.72 15.66 -6.47
C ALA A 168 -7.10 15.68 -5.78
N ARG A 169 -8.17 15.37 -6.51
CA ARG A 169 -9.54 15.22 -5.97
C ARG A 169 -9.61 14.16 -4.86
N PHE A 170 -8.80 13.11 -4.94
CA PHE A 170 -8.86 11.96 -4.05
C PHE A 170 -7.73 11.93 -3.01
N ALA A 171 -6.82 12.92 -3.01
CA ALA A 171 -5.60 12.93 -2.20
C ALA A 171 -5.90 12.73 -0.71
N ASP A 172 -6.86 13.45 -0.15
CA ASP A 172 -7.22 13.35 1.27
C ASP A 172 -7.84 11.98 1.62
N ALA A 173 -8.67 11.43 0.74
CA ALA A 173 -9.27 10.12 0.94
C ALA A 173 -8.23 9.00 0.84
N ILE A 174 -7.28 9.09 -0.09
CA ILE A 174 -6.13 8.17 -0.20
C ILE A 174 -5.28 8.24 1.06
N ARG A 175 -4.94 9.46 1.52
CA ARG A 175 -4.19 9.67 2.75
C ARG A 175 -4.92 9.07 3.97
N SER A 176 -6.21 9.32 4.11
CA SER A 176 -7.03 8.77 5.19
C SER A 176 -7.05 7.23 5.17
N ALA A 177 -7.17 6.62 4.00
CA ALA A 177 -7.12 5.16 3.84
C ALA A 177 -5.72 4.60 4.22
N ARG A 178 -4.64 5.28 3.82
CA ARG A 178 -3.27 4.89 4.20
C ARG A 178 -3.05 4.98 5.70
N VAL A 179 -3.49 6.07 6.33
CA VAL A 179 -3.42 6.24 7.80
C VAL A 179 -4.18 5.14 8.53
N ALA A 180 -5.36 4.77 8.05
CA ALA A 180 -6.12 3.67 8.63
C ALA A 180 -5.40 2.31 8.52
N LEU A 181 -4.50 2.14 7.55
CA LEU A 181 -3.72 0.91 7.34
C LEU A 181 -2.43 0.84 8.16
N LEU A 182 -2.04 1.92 8.86
CA LEU A 182 -0.81 1.93 9.65
C LEU A 182 -0.73 0.77 10.64
N PRO A 183 0.49 0.27 10.94
CA PRO A 183 0.67 -0.77 11.93
C PRO A 183 0.13 -0.33 13.30
N ARG A 184 -0.40 -1.28 14.06
CA ARG A 184 -0.90 -1.04 15.41
C ARG A 184 0.25 -1.10 16.43
N PRO A 185 0.08 -0.51 17.62
CA PRO A 185 1.00 -0.74 18.74
C PRO A 185 1.26 -2.24 18.94
N GLY A 186 2.51 -2.60 19.20
CA GLY A 186 3.00 -3.98 19.24
C GLY A 186 3.51 -4.53 17.90
N ALA A 187 3.20 -3.91 16.77
CA ALA A 187 3.75 -4.34 15.50
C ALA A 187 5.28 -4.17 15.44
N ARG A 188 5.95 -5.15 14.86
CA ARG A 188 7.39 -5.06 14.58
C ARG A 188 7.61 -4.12 13.41
N LEU A 189 8.60 -3.24 13.55
CA LEU A 189 9.01 -2.37 12.46
C LEU A 189 10.06 -3.07 11.62
N GLU A 190 9.87 -3.04 10.31
CA GLU A 190 10.87 -3.52 9.36
C GLU A 190 12.02 -2.51 9.25
N GLY A 191 13.26 -3.00 9.16
CA GLY A 191 14.43 -2.14 9.00
C GLY A 191 15.74 -2.86 9.29
N GLY A 192 16.87 -2.23 8.93
CA GLY A 192 18.22 -2.77 9.11
C GLY A 192 18.82 -2.57 10.50
N GLY A 193 18.10 -1.95 11.44
CA GLY A 193 18.53 -1.65 12.81
C GLY A 193 18.23 -2.77 13.82
N PRO A 194 18.25 -2.46 15.12
CA PRO A 194 17.79 -3.38 16.16
C PRO A 194 16.30 -3.68 15.98
N ALA A 195 15.88 -4.85 16.45
CA ALA A 195 14.46 -5.22 16.44
C ALA A 195 13.64 -4.22 17.25
N MET A 196 12.70 -3.53 16.60
CA MET A 196 11.88 -2.49 17.22
C MET A 196 10.39 -2.83 17.15
N ARG A 197 9.66 -2.47 18.20
CA ARG A 197 8.20 -2.53 18.26
C ARG A 197 7.60 -1.13 18.29
N LEU A 198 6.52 -0.94 17.54
CA LEU A 198 5.73 0.29 17.61
C LEU A 198 5.02 0.34 18.97
N VAL A 199 5.26 1.39 19.73
CA VAL A 199 4.62 1.62 21.05
C VAL A 199 3.40 2.51 20.89
N THR A 200 3.55 3.61 20.12
CA THR A 200 2.43 4.48 19.77
C THR A 200 2.45 4.78 18.27
N THR A 201 1.27 4.75 17.65
CA THR A 201 1.12 5.08 16.23
C THR A 201 1.30 6.60 16.02
N PRO A 202 2.05 7.02 14.99
CA PRO A 202 2.17 8.44 14.66
C PRO A 202 0.85 9.02 14.15
N SER A 203 0.73 10.33 14.25
CA SER A 203 -0.32 11.13 13.66
C SER A 203 0.30 12.34 12.96
N GLU A 204 -0.50 13.13 12.26
CA GLU A 204 -0.02 14.39 11.65
C GLU A 204 0.52 15.39 12.69
N ALA A 205 -0.05 15.38 13.90
CA ALA A 205 0.33 16.28 14.96
C ALA A 205 1.52 15.81 15.82
N ARG A 206 1.83 14.50 15.82
CA ARG A 206 2.82 13.93 16.73
C ARG A 206 3.49 12.70 16.11
N PRO A 207 4.81 12.55 16.25
CA PRO A 207 5.48 11.31 15.91
C PRO A 207 4.99 10.18 16.83
N GLY A 208 5.05 8.97 16.31
CA GLY A 208 4.90 7.75 17.09
C GLY A 208 6.19 7.44 17.85
N LEU A 209 6.12 6.46 18.73
CA LEU A 209 7.24 5.94 19.49
C LEU A 209 7.47 4.48 19.12
N ALA A 210 8.73 4.10 18.89
CA ALA A 210 9.15 2.71 18.79
C ALA A 210 10.23 2.44 19.86
N ALA A 211 10.24 1.20 20.38
CA ALA A 211 11.21 0.74 21.38
C ALA A 211 11.87 -0.56 20.91
N MET A 212 13.12 -0.78 21.31
CA MET A 212 13.78 -2.07 21.12
C MET A 212 12.98 -3.18 21.80
N GLU A 213 12.85 -4.34 21.13
CA GLU A 213 12.18 -5.52 21.71
C GLU A 213 12.81 -5.96 23.03
N THR A 214 14.13 -5.88 23.10
CA THR A 214 14.94 -6.30 24.26
C THR A 214 15.88 -5.20 24.68
N GLU A 215 16.59 -5.42 25.78
CA GLU A 215 17.73 -4.60 26.17
C GLU A 215 18.86 -4.70 25.14
N VAL A 216 19.76 -3.72 25.11
CA VAL A 216 21.02 -3.78 24.34
C VAL A 216 21.87 -4.92 24.89
N THR A 217 22.31 -5.81 24.00
CA THR A 217 23.10 -6.96 24.38
C THR A 217 24.56 -6.60 24.67
N ARG A 218 25.24 -7.44 25.44
CA ARG A 218 26.69 -7.38 25.65
C ARG A 218 27.46 -7.47 24.34
N GLY A 219 26.98 -8.26 23.37
CA GLY A 219 27.56 -8.37 22.03
C GLY A 219 27.45 -7.08 21.24
N ASP A 220 26.28 -6.43 21.26
CA ASP A 220 26.07 -5.14 20.59
C ASP A 220 26.94 -4.03 21.22
N PHE A 221 27.01 -4.03 22.54
CA PHE A 221 27.85 -3.07 23.27
C PHE A 221 29.34 -3.30 23.01
N LEU A 222 29.81 -4.55 22.92
CA LEU A 222 31.19 -4.89 22.54
C LEU A 222 31.51 -4.32 21.14
N ALA A 223 30.63 -4.50 20.18
CA ALA A 223 30.80 -3.96 18.81
C ALA A 223 30.95 -2.43 18.83
N PHE A 224 30.18 -1.73 19.66
CA PHE A 224 30.28 -0.29 19.87
C PHE A 224 31.63 0.12 20.43
N VAL A 225 32.09 -0.55 21.52
CA VAL A 225 33.37 -0.26 22.15
C VAL A 225 34.53 -0.50 21.19
N GLN A 226 34.51 -1.59 20.43
CA GLN A 226 35.51 -1.90 19.40
C GLN A 226 35.55 -0.85 18.29
N ALA A 227 34.38 -0.38 17.85
CA ALA A 227 34.30 0.61 16.77
C ALA A 227 34.73 2.03 17.21
N THR A 228 34.54 2.38 18.47
CA THR A 228 34.75 3.75 18.96
C THR A 228 35.98 3.93 19.87
N GLY A 229 36.58 2.84 20.33
CA GLY A 229 37.67 2.89 21.33
C GLY A 229 37.22 3.45 22.68
N ARG A 230 35.93 3.41 23.00
CA ARG A 230 35.39 4.00 24.22
C ARG A 230 36.01 3.39 25.46
N PRO A 231 36.48 4.21 26.44
CA PRO A 231 37.07 3.74 27.68
C PRO A 231 36.10 2.89 28.50
N VAL A 232 36.62 1.88 29.21
CA VAL A 232 35.82 1.00 30.06
C VAL A 232 35.42 1.74 31.33
N SER A 233 34.10 1.90 31.53
CA SER A 233 33.53 2.45 32.76
C SER A 233 33.57 1.41 33.89
N ARG A 234 33.78 1.88 35.11
CA ARG A 234 33.75 1.02 36.29
C ARG A 234 32.32 0.86 36.80
N CYS A 235 31.98 -0.37 37.12
CA CYS A 235 30.76 -0.71 37.81
C CYS A 235 30.86 -0.38 39.31
N ARG A 236 29.73 -0.04 39.92
CA ARG A 236 29.62 0.07 41.36
C ARG A 236 29.84 -1.32 41.97
N GLY A 237 30.90 -1.47 42.75
CA GLY A 237 31.27 -2.70 43.44
C GLY A 237 31.81 -2.38 44.83
N GLY A 238 32.21 -3.41 45.63
CA GLY A 238 32.91 -3.25 46.87
C GLY A 238 34.28 -2.56 46.67
N PHE A 239 34.91 -2.14 47.79
CA PHE A 239 36.15 -1.35 47.78
C PHE A 239 37.31 -2.02 47.00
N LEU A 240 37.30 -3.34 46.86
CA LEU A 240 38.31 -4.15 46.17
C LEU A 240 37.83 -4.72 44.82
N GLU A 241 36.56 -4.57 44.47
CA GLU A 241 35.99 -5.17 43.25
C GLU A 241 36.11 -4.25 42.04
N ARG A 242 36.83 -4.72 41.00
CA ARG A 242 36.99 -4.00 39.71
C ARG A 242 36.03 -4.54 38.65
N ARG A 243 34.73 -4.45 38.92
CA ARG A 243 33.74 -4.89 37.95
C ARG A 243 33.62 -3.89 36.77
N THR A 244 33.39 -4.43 35.60
CA THR A 244 33.22 -3.66 34.36
C THR A 244 32.09 -4.29 33.52
N TRP A 245 31.70 -3.67 32.45
CA TRP A 245 30.75 -4.27 31.51
C TRP A 245 31.28 -5.58 30.87
N SER A 246 32.59 -5.76 30.77
CA SER A 246 33.20 -6.98 30.24
C SER A 246 33.41 -8.07 31.31
N ASP A 247 33.44 -7.69 32.59
CA ASP A 247 33.51 -8.59 33.73
C ASP A 247 32.64 -8.05 34.89
N PRO A 248 31.32 -8.35 34.86
CA PRO A 248 30.38 -7.86 35.88
C PRO A 248 30.41 -8.63 37.18
N GLY A 249 31.30 -9.63 37.31
CA GLY A 249 31.43 -10.49 38.48
C GLY A 249 30.57 -11.76 38.45
N PHE A 250 29.95 -12.05 37.33
CA PHE A 250 29.24 -13.29 37.03
C PHE A 250 29.34 -13.61 35.53
N ALA A 251 29.09 -14.85 35.15
CA ALA A 251 29.20 -15.29 33.77
C ALA A 251 28.11 -14.70 32.90
N GLN A 252 28.50 -14.16 31.76
CA GLN A 252 27.59 -13.66 30.72
C GLN A 252 28.00 -14.18 29.33
N THR A 253 27.03 -14.41 28.46
CA THR A 253 27.21 -14.62 27.02
C THR A 253 27.13 -13.29 26.27
N THR A 254 27.37 -13.30 24.98
CA THR A 254 27.16 -12.12 24.11
C THR A 254 25.67 -11.75 23.96
N ARG A 255 24.75 -12.67 24.28
CA ARG A 255 23.32 -12.48 24.25
C ARG A 255 22.74 -11.90 25.55
N ASP A 256 23.50 -11.85 26.63
CA ASP A 256 23.06 -11.23 27.88
C ASP A 256 22.98 -9.70 27.72
N PRO A 257 22.18 -8.98 28.54
CA PRO A 257 22.13 -7.53 28.49
C PRO A 257 23.48 -6.92 28.90
N ALA A 258 23.84 -5.82 28.28
CA ALA A 258 24.98 -5.02 28.70
C ALA A 258 24.69 -4.40 30.07
N VAL A 259 25.50 -4.73 31.09
CA VAL A 259 25.42 -4.18 32.44
C VAL A 259 26.70 -3.45 32.81
N CYS A 260 26.76 -2.84 33.97
CA CYS A 260 27.92 -2.05 34.38
C CYS A 260 28.22 -0.89 33.40
N VAL A 261 27.21 -0.39 32.71
CA VAL A 261 27.25 0.74 31.78
C VAL A 261 26.69 1.99 32.45
N THR A 262 27.29 3.15 32.18
CA THR A 262 26.76 4.43 32.66
C THR A 262 25.67 4.95 31.69
N ALA A 263 24.88 5.91 32.16
CA ALA A 263 23.92 6.62 31.24
C ALA A 263 24.67 7.30 30.09
N ALA A 264 25.87 7.86 30.34
CA ALA A 264 26.70 8.47 29.29
C ALA A 264 27.22 7.42 28.28
N ASP A 265 27.43 6.16 28.68
CA ASP A 265 27.76 5.07 27.77
C ASP A 265 26.55 4.69 26.91
N ALA A 266 25.36 4.62 27.50
CA ALA A 266 24.13 4.31 26.81
C ALA A 266 23.76 5.40 25.79
N ASP A 267 23.92 6.68 26.15
CA ASP A 267 23.71 7.80 25.21
C ASP A 267 24.72 7.78 24.06
N ALA A 268 25.99 7.50 24.34
CA ALA A 268 27.02 7.39 23.30
C ALA A 268 26.76 6.18 22.37
N TYR A 269 26.30 5.04 22.92
CA TYR A 269 25.87 3.90 22.13
C TYR A 269 24.68 4.27 21.21
N ALA A 270 23.69 4.98 21.75
CA ALA A 270 22.52 5.43 20.98
C ALA A 270 22.93 6.32 19.80
N GLN A 271 23.86 7.26 20.01
CA GLN A 271 24.38 8.13 18.94
C GLN A 271 25.15 7.34 17.88
N TRP A 272 26.05 6.46 18.29
CA TRP A 272 26.83 5.61 17.38
C TRP A 272 25.91 4.72 16.54
N ARG A 273 24.93 4.08 17.17
CA ARG A 273 23.97 3.23 16.50
C ARG A 273 23.11 4.03 15.52
N GLY A 274 22.67 5.22 15.93
CA GLY A 274 21.88 6.13 15.09
C GLY A 274 22.60 6.58 13.83
N GLN A 275 23.91 6.87 13.93
CA GLN A 275 24.74 7.21 12.77
C GLN A 275 24.84 6.06 11.76
N ARG A 276 24.92 4.82 12.23
CA ARG A 276 24.98 3.62 11.37
C ARG A 276 23.65 3.32 10.67
N ASP A 277 22.55 3.51 11.37
CA ASP A 277 21.22 3.13 10.91
C ASP A 277 20.49 4.29 10.20
N GLY A 278 21.06 5.51 10.22
CA GLY A 278 20.47 6.71 9.62
C GLY A 278 19.23 7.23 10.38
N VAL A 279 19.06 6.86 11.65
CA VAL A 279 17.92 7.26 12.49
C VAL A 279 18.40 7.72 13.88
N ARG A 280 17.59 8.50 14.59
CA ARG A 280 17.94 8.99 15.91
C ARG A 280 17.41 8.04 16.99
N TYR A 281 18.30 7.36 17.67
CA TYR A 281 18.00 6.61 18.89
C TYR A 281 18.32 7.42 20.14
N ARG A 282 17.64 7.12 21.24
CA ARG A 282 17.87 7.69 22.56
C ARG A 282 17.35 6.78 23.67
N LEU A 283 17.67 7.09 24.90
CA LEU A 283 17.04 6.48 26.06
C LEU A 283 15.58 6.93 26.21
N PRO A 284 14.69 6.08 26.75
CA PRO A 284 13.30 6.44 27.02
C PRO A 284 13.20 7.44 28.17
N THR A 285 12.25 8.36 28.11
CA THR A 285 11.86 9.20 29.26
C THR A 285 11.04 8.38 30.25
N ALA A 286 10.84 8.87 31.47
CA ALA A 286 9.96 8.23 32.46
C ALA A 286 8.51 8.10 31.97
N GLY A 287 8.00 9.11 31.25
CA GLY A 287 6.66 9.08 30.66
C GLY A 287 6.53 8.01 29.56
N GLU A 288 7.55 7.86 28.71
CA GLU A 288 7.59 6.81 27.68
C GLU A 288 7.73 5.43 28.31
N TRP A 289 8.58 5.28 29.35
CA TRP A 289 8.68 4.02 30.08
C TRP A 289 7.35 3.54 30.63
N SER A 290 6.55 4.46 31.16
CA SER A 290 5.18 4.14 31.59
C SER A 290 4.32 3.52 30.48
N GLN A 291 4.54 3.91 29.22
CA GLN A 291 3.85 3.30 28.07
C GLN A 291 4.47 1.95 27.70
N LEU A 292 5.81 1.83 27.69
CA LEU A 292 6.51 0.59 27.38
C LEU A 292 6.13 -0.53 28.35
N SER A 293 5.94 -0.20 29.63
CA SER A 293 5.72 -1.15 30.73
C SER A 293 4.25 -1.59 30.88
N GLN A 294 3.32 -1.05 30.07
CA GLN A 294 1.93 -1.45 30.12
C GLN A 294 1.75 -2.95 29.85
N GLY A 295 1.09 -3.63 30.77
CA GLY A 295 0.82 -5.06 30.65
C GLY A 295 2.07 -5.96 30.79
N ALA A 296 3.22 -5.41 31.21
CA ALA A 296 4.41 -6.21 31.48
C ALA A 296 4.29 -6.90 32.85
N ALA A 297 4.63 -8.18 32.88
CA ALA A 297 4.69 -8.94 34.12
C ALA A 297 5.95 -8.57 34.93
N GLY A 298 5.81 -8.57 36.25
CA GLY A 298 6.92 -8.42 37.20
C GLY A 298 6.85 -9.57 38.22
N ASP A 299 6.75 -10.80 37.76
CA ASP A 299 6.67 -12.01 38.60
C ASP A 299 7.78 -13.01 38.23
N CYS A 300 7.96 -14.03 39.08
CA CYS A 300 8.97 -15.06 38.87
C CYS A 300 8.65 -16.04 37.74
N ALA A 301 7.45 -16.00 37.19
CA ALA A 301 7.01 -16.89 36.14
C ALA A 301 7.26 -16.26 34.75
N GLY A 302 8.50 -16.27 34.30
CA GLY A 302 8.90 -15.77 32.98
C GLY A 302 9.60 -14.42 33.00
N THR A 303 9.99 -13.90 34.19
CA THR A 303 10.89 -12.75 34.30
C THR A 303 12.05 -13.07 35.22
N ARG A 304 13.24 -12.59 34.86
CA ARG A 304 14.44 -12.81 35.66
C ARG A 304 14.49 -11.82 36.84
N LEU A 305 14.06 -12.29 37.99
CA LEU A 305 14.08 -11.60 39.29
C LEU A 305 14.83 -12.40 40.32
N ASN A 306 15.04 -11.85 41.51
CA ASN A 306 15.63 -12.56 42.63
C ASN A 306 14.63 -13.56 43.27
N CYS A 307 14.26 -14.60 42.53
CA CYS A 307 13.31 -15.61 42.94
C CYS A 307 13.99 -16.88 43.49
N ASP A 308 15.11 -17.26 42.91
CA ASP A 308 15.85 -18.49 43.16
C ASP A 308 17.27 -18.26 43.70
N ARG A 309 17.56 -17.01 44.08
CA ARG A 309 18.87 -16.56 44.56
C ARG A 309 20.04 -16.82 43.58
N ARG A 310 19.77 -17.14 42.31
CA ARG A 310 20.84 -17.20 41.32
C ARG A 310 21.37 -15.80 41.02
N GLU A 311 22.67 -15.67 40.92
CA GLU A 311 23.29 -14.40 40.52
C GLU A 311 23.34 -14.23 39.01
N GLY A 312 23.19 -12.99 38.57
CA GLY A 312 23.41 -12.59 37.19
C GLY A 312 22.15 -12.56 36.30
N THR A 313 22.40 -12.11 35.10
CA THR A 313 21.40 -11.94 34.04
C THR A 313 21.12 -13.25 33.30
N VAL A 314 20.16 -13.22 32.40
CA VAL A 314 19.91 -14.26 31.40
C VAL A 314 19.97 -13.64 30.01
N PRO A 315 20.16 -14.43 28.94
CA PRO A 315 20.07 -13.92 27.56
C PRO A 315 18.80 -13.12 27.32
N VAL A 316 18.93 -11.98 26.62
CA VAL A 316 17.78 -11.13 26.29
C VAL A 316 16.79 -11.88 25.40
N GLY A 317 15.50 -11.63 25.57
CA GLY A 317 14.45 -12.27 24.78
C GLY A 317 13.98 -13.61 25.33
N ASP A 318 14.59 -14.14 26.38
CA ASP A 318 14.16 -15.39 27.02
C ASP A 318 12.99 -15.17 28.02
N GLY A 319 12.68 -13.91 28.35
CA GLY A 319 11.61 -13.54 29.24
C GLY A 319 10.23 -13.44 28.57
N LYS A 320 9.23 -13.15 29.40
CA LYS A 320 7.85 -12.98 28.95
C LYS A 320 7.67 -11.64 28.22
N ALA A 321 7.08 -11.68 27.02
CA ALA A 321 6.74 -10.48 26.28
C ALA A 321 5.51 -9.77 26.88
N SER A 322 5.54 -8.44 26.89
CA SER A 322 4.38 -7.60 27.19
C SER A 322 3.34 -7.63 26.07
N SER A 323 2.19 -6.98 26.25
CA SER A 323 1.17 -6.81 25.21
C SER A 323 1.70 -6.07 23.96
N LEU A 324 2.78 -5.30 24.09
CA LEU A 324 3.46 -4.63 22.99
C LEU A 324 4.56 -5.50 22.34
N GLY A 325 4.76 -6.73 22.80
CA GLY A 325 5.83 -7.61 22.32
C GLY A 325 7.23 -7.21 22.81
N LEU A 326 7.32 -6.33 23.81
CA LEU A 326 8.58 -5.97 24.47
C LEU A 326 8.90 -7.03 25.51
N VAL A 327 10.14 -7.54 25.50
CA VAL A 327 10.59 -8.59 26.40
C VAL A 327 11.45 -8.01 27.52
N ASP A 328 11.46 -8.67 28.66
CA ASP A 328 12.28 -8.36 29.83
C ASP A 328 11.99 -7.01 30.51
N ILE A 329 10.89 -6.30 30.14
CA ILE A 329 10.51 -5.01 30.75
C ILE A 329 10.30 -5.09 32.28
N GLY A 330 9.93 -6.23 32.78
CA GLY A 330 9.65 -6.45 34.22
C GLY A 330 10.77 -7.12 34.99
N GLY A 331 11.92 -7.40 34.37
CA GLY A 331 13.00 -8.14 34.99
C GLY A 331 14.32 -8.07 34.25
N ASN A 332 15.20 -9.04 34.45
CA ASN A 332 16.53 -9.15 33.92
C ASN A 332 17.45 -8.02 34.41
N VAL A 333 17.31 -6.81 33.86
CA VAL A 333 18.01 -5.61 34.34
C VAL A 333 17.07 -4.43 34.50
N ARG A 334 17.36 -3.55 35.45
CA ARG A 334 16.80 -2.19 35.43
C ARG A 334 17.41 -1.43 34.25
N GLU A 335 16.76 -0.38 33.80
CA GLU A 335 17.17 0.31 32.59
C GLU A 335 17.33 1.81 32.83
N TRP A 336 18.39 2.39 32.26
CA TRP A 336 18.59 3.83 32.25
C TRP A 336 17.48 4.57 31.52
N LEU A 337 17.04 5.68 32.13
CA LEU A 337 16.15 6.66 31.49
C LEU A 337 16.94 7.89 31.02
N ALA A 338 16.35 8.62 30.11
CA ALA A 338 16.91 9.86 29.56
C ALA A 338 17.32 10.84 30.66
N GLY A 339 18.48 11.47 30.47
CA GLY A 339 19.07 12.39 31.44
C GLY A 339 19.88 11.73 32.54
N GLY A 340 19.92 10.38 32.61
CA GLY A 340 20.82 9.63 33.49
C GLY A 340 20.60 9.76 35.01
N ARG A 341 19.47 10.38 35.41
CA ARG A 341 19.14 10.61 36.82
C ARG A 341 18.13 9.61 37.38
N GLN A 342 17.55 8.82 36.53
CA GLN A 342 16.52 7.82 36.88
C GLN A 342 16.80 6.51 36.15
N THR A 343 16.36 5.44 36.77
CA THR A 343 16.30 4.10 36.21
C THR A 343 14.87 3.58 36.33
N ALA A 344 14.51 2.59 35.53
CA ALA A 344 13.16 2.04 35.49
C ALA A 344 13.17 0.51 35.48
N GLY A 345 12.02 -0.08 35.76
CA GLY A 345 11.83 -1.52 35.78
C GLY A 345 12.41 -2.21 37.00
N ALA A 346 12.61 -3.51 36.88
CA ALA A 346 13.18 -4.37 37.89
C ALA A 346 14.33 -5.20 37.28
N GLY A 347 15.29 -5.63 38.05
CA GLY A 347 16.41 -6.46 37.62
C GLY A 347 16.54 -7.75 38.43
N TRP A 348 17.51 -8.58 38.07
CA TRP A 348 17.75 -9.88 38.72
C TRP A 348 18.02 -9.80 40.24
N ARG A 349 18.39 -8.61 40.76
CA ARG A 349 18.52 -8.35 42.18
C ARG A 349 17.22 -7.99 42.89
N THR A 350 16.16 -7.63 42.14
CA THR A 350 14.90 -7.15 42.68
C THR A 350 14.06 -8.33 43.19
N ASN A 351 13.59 -8.24 44.44
CA ASN A 351 12.64 -9.23 44.98
C ASN A 351 11.29 -9.14 44.23
N ALA A 352 10.66 -10.28 43.95
CA ALA A 352 9.42 -10.35 43.25
C ALA A 352 8.31 -9.51 43.92
N ALA A 353 8.24 -9.46 45.23
CA ALA A 353 7.27 -8.64 45.98
C ALA A 353 7.44 -7.13 45.75
N GLN A 354 8.62 -6.69 45.35
CA GLN A 354 8.98 -5.29 45.08
C GLN A 354 9.02 -4.96 43.60
N ALA A 355 9.02 -5.99 42.74
CA ALA A 355 9.09 -5.80 41.29
C ALA A 355 7.84 -5.10 40.76
N ARG A 356 8.04 -4.03 40.02
CA ARG A 356 7.01 -3.27 39.32
C ARG A 356 7.60 -2.83 37.99
N ALA A 357 7.11 -3.35 36.90
CA ALA A 357 7.61 -3.03 35.56
C ALA A 357 7.59 -1.52 35.24
N GLY A 358 6.54 -0.82 35.70
CA GLY A 358 6.38 0.62 35.53
C GLY A 358 7.11 1.47 36.58
N ALA A 359 7.82 0.86 37.57
CA ALA A 359 8.47 1.62 38.62
C ALA A 359 9.67 2.40 38.06
N THR A 360 9.78 3.65 38.47
CA THR A 360 10.98 4.47 38.27
C THR A 360 11.61 4.80 39.63
N GLN A 361 12.91 4.89 39.66
CA GLN A 361 13.67 5.23 40.88
C GLN A 361 14.81 6.18 40.54
N ALA A 362 15.17 7.01 41.49
CA ALA A 362 16.37 7.85 41.36
C ALA A 362 17.63 6.97 41.23
N ALA A 363 18.48 7.30 40.30
CA ALA A 363 19.80 6.69 40.23
C ALA A 363 20.62 7.11 41.46
N SER A 364 21.24 6.15 42.15
CA SER A 364 22.02 6.43 43.38
C SER A 364 23.34 7.17 43.10
N ASP A 365 23.89 6.99 41.92
CA ASP A 365 25.04 7.69 41.37
C ASP A 365 25.08 7.48 39.82
N GLU A 366 26.02 8.13 39.14
CA GLU A 366 26.19 8.04 37.70
C GLU A 366 26.93 6.76 37.25
N ARG A 367 27.35 5.91 38.17
CA ARG A 367 28.09 4.67 37.87
C ARG A 367 27.14 3.57 37.42
N GLY A 368 27.62 2.72 36.53
CA GLY A 368 26.96 1.49 36.17
C GLY A 368 26.78 0.54 37.36
N GLN A 369 25.81 -0.33 37.31
CA GLN A 369 25.55 -1.39 38.29
C GLN A 369 25.38 -2.72 37.54
N ASP A 370 25.64 -3.82 38.22
CA ASP A 370 25.62 -5.15 37.61
C ASP A 370 24.20 -5.71 37.35
N ASP A 371 23.17 -4.96 37.75
CA ASP A 371 21.77 -5.20 37.46
C ASP A 371 21.12 -4.03 36.67
N LEU A 372 21.94 -3.17 36.03
CA LEU A 372 21.50 -1.97 35.35
C LEU A 372 22.06 -1.93 33.91
N GLY A 373 21.16 -2.01 32.94
CA GLY A 373 21.41 -1.93 31.53
C GLY A 373 20.59 -0.81 30.88
N PHE A 374 20.21 -0.99 29.59
CA PHE A 374 19.40 -0.02 28.86
C PHE A 374 18.79 -0.61 27.60
N ARG A 375 17.70 -0.01 27.12
CA ARG A 375 17.17 -0.17 25.75
C ARG A 375 16.99 1.18 25.10
N LEU A 376 16.88 1.19 23.79
CA LEU A 376 16.68 2.42 23.04
C LEU A 376 15.25 2.55 22.55
N VAL A 377 14.84 3.81 22.41
CA VAL A 377 13.62 4.22 21.72
C VAL A 377 13.98 5.15 20.58
N ARG A 378 13.07 5.28 19.62
CA ARG A 378 13.11 6.31 18.58
C ARG A 378 11.73 6.82 18.25
N GLU A 379 11.68 8.02 17.72
CA GLU A 379 10.48 8.55 17.09
C GLU A 379 10.30 7.94 15.70
N VAL A 380 9.03 7.81 15.30
CA VAL A 380 8.62 7.29 14.00
C VAL A 380 7.67 8.30 13.39
N SER A 381 8.00 8.85 12.23
CA SER A 381 7.10 9.79 11.54
C SER A 381 5.96 9.08 10.84
N LEU A 382 4.87 9.82 10.58
CA LEU A 382 3.76 9.31 9.80
C LEU A 382 4.21 8.93 8.39
N ASP A 383 4.99 9.78 7.75
CA ASP A 383 5.45 9.58 6.37
C ASP A 383 6.39 8.36 6.28
N GLU A 384 7.25 8.12 7.29
CA GLU A 384 8.08 6.92 7.36
C GLU A 384 7.23 5.64 7.26
N LEU A 385 6.12 5.56 8.01
CA LEU A 385 5.25 4.38 7.97
C LEU A 385 4.39 4.30 6.71
N LEU A 386 4.02 5.43 6.12
CA LEU A 386 3.30 5.46 4.85
C LEU A 386 4.19 5.05 3.68
N ASP A 387 5.49 5.41 3.72
CA ASP A 387 6.48 5.04 2.70
C ASP A 387 6.99 3.61 2.85
N ALA A 388 7.06 3.09 4.09
CA ALA A 388 7.45 1.70 4.38
C ALA A 388 6.36 0.69 3.97
N SER A 389 5.11 1.11 3.71
CA SER A 389 4.10 0.25 3.08
C SER A 389 4.63 -0.25 1.74
N PRO A 390 4.48 -1.55 1.39
CA PRO A 390 5.20 -2.16 0.29
C PRO A 390 4.99 -1.36 -1.00
N ARG A 391 6.06 -0.70 -1.45
CA ARG A 391 6.12 -0.13 -2.80
C ARG A 391 5.96 -1.29 -3.76
N ARG A 392 5.13 -1.12 -4.79
CA ARG A 392 4.96 -2.09 -5.87
C ARG A 392 6.32 -2.65 -6.27
N PRO A 393 6.47 -3.97 -6.45
CA PRO A 393 7.58 -4.47 -7.24
C PRO A 393 7.47 -3.82 -8.64
N ARG A 394 8.57 -3.21 -9.09
CA ARG A 394 8.71 -2.62 -10.43
C ARG A 394 8.62 -3.68 -11.50
#